data_216b5ee1e866337bcdf7a530ee023cdb
#
_entry.id   216b5ee1e866337bcdf7a530ee023cdb
#
_cell.length_a   1.000
_cell.length_b   1.000
_cell.length_c   1.000
_cell.angle_alpha   90.00
_cell.angle_beta   90.00
_cell.angle_gamma   90.00
#
_symmetry.space_group_name_H-M   'P 1'
#
loop_
_entity.id
_entity.type
_entity.pdbx_description
1 polymer ?
#
loop_
_entity_poly.entity_id
_entity_poly.type
_entity_poly.pdbx_seq_one_letter_code
_entity_poly.pdbx_strand_id
1 'polypeptide(L)'
;MKRIYSSVVCLAALAVVACNKEGAQTAGETLCANAYISSDATRTVYEVGNYGDKTGVKVSWDTAESFRAYYDGGTAPVVFSKTAAGTSFTAESVPEGVSVSTPFTGLYGSAATLNSDGKIDIDFSKQDGEAGNISAYDVMTATSELKEGALSFAFKHNCAILRLKCVNHTIKPVSKVKLYFWKAQVSEKFAGTGLVKNPKEPYYSLSIDLKTPSEKGSSVKGQGYVTYRYVIVPAMSYLQPASGKEIMPKDNLDAFLKQIDFSESKCIEAGKVYDVLCECGIEAGDDGAIWGD
;
A
#
# COMPACT_ATOMS: atom_id res chain seq x y z
N MET A 1 48.37 -12.52 -41.18
CA MET A 1 47.03 -13.05 -40.96
C MET A 1 46.20 -11.96 -40.23
N LYS A 2 45.35 -11.24 -40.96
CA LYS A 2 44.49 -10.18 -40.43
C LYS A 2 43.17 -10.84 -40.02
N ARG A 3 42.81 -10.77 -38.73
CA ARG A 3 41.48 -11.20 -38.21
C ARG A 3 40.52 -10.04 -38.40
N ILE A 4 39.47 -10.27 -39.20
CA ILE A 4 38.36 -9.37 -39.42
C ILE A 4 37.34 -9.70 -38.31
N TYR A 5 37.08 -8.76 -37.39
CA TYR A 5 35.97 -8.84 -36.44
C TYR A 5 34.74 -8.29 -37.12
N SER A 6 33.79 -9.19 -37.41
CA SER A 6 32.46 -8.85 -37.91
C SER A 6 31.59 -8.42 -36.70
N SER A 7 31.34 -7.12 -36.61
CA SER A 7 30.41 -6.58 -35.61
C SER A 7 28.96 -6.80 -36.09
N VAL A 8 28.27 -7.73 -35.47
CA VAL A 8 26.80 -7.88 -35.64
C VAL A 8 26.14 -6.77 -34.87
N VAL A 9 25.65 -5.75 -35.55
CA VAL A 9 24.76 -4.72 -34.99
C VAL A 9 23.38 -5.33 -34.97
N CYS A 10 22.92 -5.76 -33.78
CA CYS A 10 21.50 -6.05 -33.55
C CYS A 10 20.71 -4.74 -33.55
N LEU A 11 20.06 -4.45 -34.67
CA LEU A 11 19.01 -3.43 -34.73
C LEU A 11 17.80 -3.96 -33.93
N ALA A 12 17.66 -3.53 -32.70
CA ALA A 12 16.38 -3.65 -31.96
C ALA A 12 15.39 -2.69 -32.61
N ALA A 13 14.49 -3.24 -33.42
CA ALA A 13 13.37 -2.49 -33.94
C ALA A 13 12.45 -2.15 -32.76
N LEU A 14 12.57 -0.93 -32.21
CA LEU A 14 11.57 -0.31 -31.37
C LEU A 14 10.32 -0.12 -32.23
N ALA A 15 9.33 -0.99 -32.06
CA ALA A 15 7.98 -0.71 -32.52
C ALA A 15 7.41 0.40 -31.62
N VAL A 16 7.74 1.64 -31.94
CA VAL A 16 7.03 2.80 -31.44
C VAL A 16 5.67 2.77 -32.15
N VAL A 17 4.66 2.23 -31.48
CA VAL A 17 3.28 2.50 -31.89
C VAL A 17 3.06 3.99 -31.66
N ALA A 18 3.26 4.76 -32.72
CA ALA A 18 3.01 6.18 -32.71
C ALA A 18 1.51 6.41 -32.62
N CYS A 19 1.01 6.67 -31.43
CA CYS A 19 -0.26 7.36 -31.22
C CYS A 19 -0.05 8.84 -31.59
N ASN A 20 0.07 9.12 -32.89
CA ASN A 20 0.08 10.49 -33.40
C ASN A 20 -1.20 10.73 -34.16
N LYS A 21 -2.11 11.52 -33.56
CA LYS A 21 -2.98 12.46 -34.31
C LYS A 21 -3.62 13.44 -33.35
N GLU A 22 -3.33 14.72 -33.53
CA GLU A 22 -4.21 15.82 -33.17
C GLU A 22 -5.50 15.70 -33.99
N GLY A 23 -6.57 15.26 -33.36
CA GLY A 23 -7.89 15.14 -33.97
C GLY A 23 -8.85 14.53 -32.97
N ALA A 24 -10.10 14.96 -32.98
CA ALA A 24 -11.14 14.37 -32.14
C ALA A 24 -11.17 12.85 -32.32
N GLN A 25 -10.95 12.11 -31.25
CA GLN A 25 -10.99 10.64 -31.25
C GLN A 25 -12.39 10.17 -31.69
N THR A 26 -12.44 9.39 -32.75
CA THR A 26 -13.65 8.66 -33.15
C THR A 26 -13.89 7.49 -32.20
N ALA A 27 -15.15 7.16 -31.95
CA ALA A 27 -15.53 6.01 -31.13
C ALA A 27 -14.82 4.74 -31.67
N GLY A 28 -13.94 4.13 -30.86
CA GLY A 28 -13.13 2.96 -31.22
C GLY A 28 -11.62 3.16 -31.17
N GLU A 29 -11.10 4.36 -30.90
CA GLU A 29 -9.66 4.59 -30.73
C GLU A 29 -9.18 4.08 -29.35
N THR A 30 -8.06 3.39 -29.38
CA THR A 30 -7.41 2.85 -28.17
C THR A 30 -6.79 3.99 -27.36
N LEU A 31 -7.20 4.16 -26.10
CA LEU A 31 -6.63 5.13 -25.20
C LEU A 31 -5.39 4.51 -24.51
N CYS A 32 -4.23 5.11 -24.72
CA CYS A 32 -2.97 4.67 -24.15
C CYS A 32 -2.50 5.61 -23.03
N ALA A 33 -1.83 5.05 -22.03
CA ALA A 33 -1.27 5.81 -20.93
C ALA A 33 0.12 5.28 -20.55
N ASN A 34 0.99 6.19 -20.10
CA ASN A 34 2.23 5.84 -19.41
C ASN A 34 2.02 6.02 -17.90
N ALA A 35 2.31 5.00 -17.12
CA ALA A 35 2.20 5.08 -15.67
C ALA A 35 3.54 4.74 -15.01
N TYR A 36 3.95 5.56 -14.05
CA TYR A 36 5.16 5.37 -13.25
C TYR A 36 4.91 5.77 -11.80
N ILE A 37 5.73 5.25 -10.92
CA ILE A 37 5.66 5.57 -9.48
C ILE A 37 6.68 6.66 -9.22
N SER A 38 6.24 7.79 -8.67
CA SER A 38 7.02 9.03 -8.51
C SER A 38 7.89 9.07 -7.25
N SER A 39 8.43 7.95 -6.82
CA SER A 39 9.44 7.89 -5.76
C SER A 39 10.60 7.04 -6.24
N ASP A 40 11.79 7.20 -5.65
CA ASP A 40 13.03 6.49 -6.00
C ASP A 40 12.96 4.95 -5.92
N ALA A 41 11.78 4.41 -5.62
CA ALA A 41 11.45 3.00 -5.61
C ALA A 41 10.54 2.66 -6.80
N THR A 42 11.13 2.26 -7.91
CA THR A 42 10.40 1.71 -9.06
C THR A 42 10.16 0.22 -8.83
N ARG A 43 8.91 -0.24 -8.73
CA ARG A 43 8.48 -1.64 -8.94
C ARG A 43 7.27 -2.07 -8.12
N THR A 44 6.21 -2.71 -8.72
CA THR A 44 5.05 -3.33 -8.02
C THR A 44 5.24 -4.80 -7.65
N VAL A 45 6.39 -5.39 -7.93
CA VAL A 45 6.80 -6.57 -7.19
C VAL A 45 7.28 -6.08 -5.83
N TYR A 46 6.54 -6.41 -4.78
CA TYR A 46 6.91 -6.05 -3.42
C TYR A 46 8.01 -7.00 -2.92
N GLU A 47 9.26 -6.63 -3.15
CA GLU A 47 10.35 -7.25 -2.40
C GLU A 47 10.36 -6.62 -1.01
N VAL A 48 9.62 -7.20 -0.09
CA VAL A 48 9.36 -6.60 1.24
C VAL A 48 10.59 -6.61 2.15
N GLY A 49 11.68 -7.24 1.73
CA GLY A 49 12.87 -7.41 2.56
C GLY A 49 12.59 -8.20 3.85
N ASN A 50 13.61 -8.45 4.63
CA ASN A 50 13.44 -9.08 5.93
C ASN A 50 13.23 -8.02 7.02
N TYR A 51 12.59 -8.41 8.12
CA TYR A 51 12.49 -7.60 9.32
C TYR A 51 13.90 -7.20 9.81
N GLY A 52 14.10 -5.91 10.07
CA GLY A 52 15.40 -5.36 10.45
C GLY A 52 16.28 -4.91 9.27
N ASP A 53 15.92 -5.24 8.03
CA ASP A 53 16.63 -4.74 6.86
C ASP A 53 16.35 -3.24 6.67
N LYS A 54 17.41 -2.45 6.50
CA LYS A 54 17.29 -1.01 6.18
C LYS A 54 16.85 -0.73 4.75
N THR A 55 16.72 -1.77 3.94
CA THR A 55 16.26 -1.66 2.55
C THR A 55 14.74 -1.51 2.53
N GLY A 56 14.26 -0.43 1.92
CA GLY A 56 12.83 -0.22 1.68
C GLY A 56 12.24 -1.28 0.74
N VAL A 57 10.93 -1.30 0.63
CA VAL A 57 10.24 -2.15 -0.33
C VAL A 57 10.49 -1.61 -1.74
N LYS A 58 10.98 -2.46 -2.63
CA LYS A 58 11.01 -2.14 -4.06
C LYS A 58 9.65 -2.44 -4.65
N VAL A 59 9.08 -1.48 -5.35
CA VAL A 59 7.77 -1.59 -5.99
C VAL A 59 7.92 -1.47 -7.50
N SER A 60 7.51 -2.48 -8.31
CA SER A 60 7.52 -2.42 -9.78
C SER A 60 6.21 -2.86 -10.38
N TRP A 61 5.86 -2.30 -11.54
CA TRP A 61 4.73 -2.78 -12.32
C TRP A 61 4.99 -4.22 -12.81
N ASP A 62 4.17 -5.18 -12.41
CA ASP A 62 4.17 -6.53 -12.98
C ASP A 62 3.49 -6.52 -14.37
N THR A 63 3.60 -7.61 -15.11
CA THR A 63 3.03 -7.76 -16.46
C THR A 63 1.52 -7.84 -16.51
N ALA A 64 0.85 -8.11 -15.38
CA ALA A 64 -0.60 -8.25 -15.26
C ALA A 64 -1.27 -7.12 -14.45
N GLU A 65 -0.58 -5.99 -14.28
CA GLU A 65 -1.09 -4.90 -13.47
C GLU A 65 -2.13 -4.05 -14.19
N SER A 66 -3.06 -3.50 -13.41
CA SER A 66 -4.05 -2.55 -13.89
C SER A 66 -4.30 -1.44 -12.86
N PHE A 67 -4.76 -0.29 -13.32
CA PHE A 67 -5.26 0.77 -12.48
C PHE A 67 -6.57 1.33 -13.03
N ARG A 68 -7.33 2.01 -12.19
CA ARG A 68 -8.60 2.63 -12.52
C ARG A 68 -8.42 4.14 -12.63
N ALA A 69 -8.94 4.74 -13.69
CA ALA A 69 -8.90 6.18 -13.94
C ALA A 69 -10.32 6.74 -13.88
N TYR A 70 -10.59 7.55 -12.88
CA TYR A 70 -11.85 8.21 -12.63
C TYR A 70 -11.85 9.60 -13.33
N TYR A 71 -12.99 10.03 -13.84
CA TYR A 71 -13.15 11.31 -14.52
C TYR A 71 -14.53 11.92 -14.21
N ASP A 72 -14.66 13.22 -14.36
CA ASP A 72 -15.90 13.94 -14.08
C ASP A 72 -17.02 13.50 -15.01
N GLY A 73 -18.20 13.25 -14.44
CA GLY A 73 -19.38 12.77 -15.19
C GLY A 73 -19.36 11.26 -15.49
N GLY A 74 -18.27 10.56 -15.20
CA GLY A 74 -18.18 9.12 -15.37
C GLY A 74 -18.92 8.34 -14.28
N THR A 75 -19.75 7.37 -14.65
CA THR A 75 -20.44 6.46 -13.72
C THR A 75 -19.56 5.29 -13.28
N ALA A 76 -18.51 5.00 -14.05
CA ALA A 76 -17.52 3.97 -13.79
C ALA A 76 -16.13 4.44 -14.23
N PRO A 77 -15.04 3.97 -13.60
CA PRO A 77 -13.69 4.32 -14.04
C PRO A 77 -13.32 3.62 -15.34
N VAL A 78 -12.41 4.25 -16.11
CA VAL A 78 -11.70 3.58 -17.21
C VAL A 78 -10.62 2.70 -16.59
N VAL A 79 -10.58 1.42 -16.96
CA VAL A 79 -9.55 0.47 -16.52
C VAL A 79 -8.41 0.49 -17.53
N PHE A 80 -7.21 0.78 -17.05
CA PHE A 80 -5.99 0.70 -17.82
C PHE A 80 -5.22 -0.53 -17.42
N SER A 81 -5.01 -1.45 -18.37
CA SER A 81 -4.29 -2.70 -18.15
C SER A 81 -2.97 -2.71 -18.89
N LYS A 82 -1.98 -3.33 -18.28
CA LYS A 82 -0.63 -3.46 -18.83
C LYS A 82 -0.59 -4.65 -19.78
N THR A 83 -0.12 -4.41 -20.99
CA THR A 83 -0.07 -5.42 -22.05
C THR A 83 1.35 -5.91 -22.35
N ALA A 84 2.37 -5.20 -21.88
CA ALA A 84 3.79 -5.50 -22.15
C ALA A 84 4.70 -5.04 -21.01
N ALA A 85 5.96 -5.43 -21.06
CA ALA A 85 6.98 -4.90 -20.15
C ALA A 85 7.13 -3.37 -20.32
N GLY A 86 7.41 -2.67 -19.21
CA GLY A 86 7.59 -1.21 -19.22
C GLY A 86 6.52 -0.44 -18.46
N THR A 87 6.24 0.79 -18.85
CA THR A 87 5.30 1.71 -18.21
C THR A 87 4.02 1.95 -19.00
N SER A 88 3.84 1.26 -20.15
CA SER A 88 2.72 1.48 -21.05
C SER A 88 1.50 0.64 -20.65
N PHE A 89 0.36 1.30 -20.60
CA PHE A 89 -0.95 0.74 -20.30
C PHE A 89 -1.94 1.09 -21.40
N THR A 90 -2.94 0.24 -21.59
CA THR A 90 -4.00 0.42 -22.58
C THR A 90 -5.35 0.33 -21.90
N ALA A 91 -6.27 1.23 -22.22
CA ALA A 91 -7.63 1.18 -21.73
C ALA A 91 -8.36 -0.06 -22.29
N GLU A 92 -9.02 -0.81 -21.42
CA GLU A 92 -9.81 -1.98 -21.81
C GLU A 92 -11.04 -1.59 -22.63
N SER A 93 -11.63 -0.44 -22.31
CA SER A 93 -12.72 0.20 -23.04
C SER A 93 -12.67 1.70 -22.81
N VAL A 94 -13.07 2.46 -23.80
CA VAL A 94 -13.13 3.94 -23.74
C VAL A 94 -14.59 4.36 -23.86
N PRO A 95 -15.18 4.98 -22.83
CA PRO A 95 -16.54 5.52 -22.91
C PRO A 95 -16.66 6.62 -23.96
N GLU A 96 -17.84 6.82 -24.50
CA GLU A 96 -18.12 7.90 -25.45
C GLU A 96 -17.80 9.26 -24.82
N GLY A 97 -17.16 10.14 -25.62
CA GLY A 97 -16.74 11.47 -25.18
C GLY A 97 -15.47 11.52 -24.33
N VAL A 98 -14.88 10.37 -23.97
CA VAL A 98 -13.61 10.28 -23.24
C VAL A 98 -12.44 10.24 -24.22
N SER A 99 -11.42 11.06 -23.98
CA SER A 99 -10.24 11.18 -24.85
C SER A 99 -8.96 11.42 -24.04
N VAL A 100 -7.82 11.55 -24.70
CA VAL A 100 -6.54 11.92 -24.07
C VAL A 100 -6.56 13.28 -23.38
N SER A 101 -7.49 14.18 -23.76
CA SER A 101 -7.68 15.48 -23.10
C SER A 101 -8.59 15.44 -21.88
N THR A 102 -9.24 14.30 -21.59
CA THR A 102 -10.08 14.14 -20.41
C THR A 102 -9.19 14.11 -19.15
N PRO A 103 -9.43 14.97 -18.14
CA PRO A 103 -8.73 14.90 -16.87
C PRO A 103 -9.11 13.63 -16.10
N PHE A 104 -8.11 12.87 -15.61
CA PHE A 104 -8.35 11.68 -14.84
C PHE A 104 -7.66 11.75 -13.48
N THR A 105 -8.29 11.10 -12.50
CA THR A 105 -7.65 10.68 -11.24
C THR A 105 -7.40 9.18 -11.27
N GLY A 106 -6.14 8.78 -11.38
CA GLY A 106 -5.72 7.39 -11.35
C GLY A 106 -5.72 6.84 -9.92
N LEU A 107 -6.22 5.63 -9.74
CA LEU A 107 -6.22 4.87 -8.49
C LEU A 107 -5.66 3.47 -8.73
N TYR A 108 -4.61 3.13 -8.01
CA TYR A 108 -4.06 1.78 -7.88
C TYR A 108 -4.40 1.20 -6.49
N GLY A 109 -4.45 -0.13 -6.40
CA GLY A 109 -4.87 -0.87 -5.21
C GLY A 109 -6.30 -1.40 -5.38
N SER A 110 -6.44 -2.72 -5.61
CA SER A 110 -7.74 -3.31 -5.98
C SER A 110 -8.78 -3.26 -4.86
N ALA A 111 -8.35 -3.19 -3.60
CA ALA A 111 -9.23 -3.11 -2.43
C ALA A 111 -9.82 -1.70 -2.20
N ALA A 112 -9.31 -0.66 -2.89
CA ALA A 112 -9.74 0.72 -2.71
C ALA A 112 -10.71 1.19 -3.80
N THR A 113 -11.51 2.21 -3.53
CA THR A 113 -12.33 2.96 -4.49
C THR A 113 -12.20 4.45 -4.24
N LEU A 114 -12.53 5.30 -5.23
CA LEU A 114 -12.76 6.73 -4.98
C LEU A 114 -14.26 6.97 -4.84
N ASN A 115 -14.62 7.76 -3.83
CA ASN A 115 -16.00 8.23 -3.66
C ASN A 115 -16.26 9.50 -4.53
N SER A 116 -17.48 10.04 -4.46
CA SER A 116 -17.88 11.25 -5.19
C SER A 116 -17.05 12.50 -4.85
N ASP A 117 -16.44 12.55 -3.67
CA ASP A 117 -15.60 13.67 -3.23
C ASP A 117 -14.13 13.49 -3.61
N GLY A 118 -13.80 12.45 -4.40
CA GLY A 118 -12.43 12.09 -4.78
C GLY A 118 -11.59 11.54 -3.64
N LYS A 119 -12.20 11.17 -2.53
CA LYS A 119 -11.51 10.54 -1.39
C LYS A 119 -11.48 9.03 -1.52
N ILE A 120 -10.46 8.43 -0.93
CA ILE A 120 -10.22 6.99 -0.96
C ILE A 120 -11.10 6.30 0.09
N ASP A 121 -11.87 5.32 -0.35
CA ASP A 121 -12.57 4.35 0.49
C ASP A 121 -11.88 2.99 0.41
N ILE A 122 -11.49 2.46 1.56
CA ILE A 122 -10.82 1.16 1.71
C ILE A 122 -11.08 0.60 3.10
N ASP A 123 -11.16 -0.70 3.24
CA ASP A 123 -11.25 -1.37 4.55
C ASP A 123 -9.98 -2.17 4.84
N PHE A 124 -9.03 -1.54 5.53
CA PHE A 124 -7.77 -2.19 5.93
C PHE A 124 -7.97 -3.36 6.91
N SER A 125 -9.12 -3.50 7.55
CA SER A 125 -9.41 -4.64 8.42
C SER A 125 -9.59 -5.96 7.66
N LYS A 126 -9.76 -5.90 6.34
CA LYS A 126 -9.91 -7.06 5.46
C LYS A 126 -8.59 -7.66 4.97
N GLN A 127 -7.46 -7.09 5.38
CA GLN A 127 -6.15 -7.69 5.14
C GLN A 127 -6.02 -9.01 5.91
N ASP A 128 -5.15 -9.88 5.44
CA ASP A 128 -4.89 -11.20 6.02
C ASP A 128 -3.47 -11.38 6.61
N GLY A 129 -2.67 -10.33 6.54
CA GLY A 129 -1.30 -10.31 7.06
C GLY A 129 -0.26 -11.00 6.17
N GLU A 130 -0.62 -11.46 4.98
CA GLU A 130 0.29 -12.16 4.06
C GLU A 130 0.94 -11.17 3.07
N ALA A 131 2.22 -11.39 2.75
CA ALA A 131 2.97 -10.54 1.82
C ALA A 131 2.36 -10.50 0.40
N GLY A 132 1.76 -11.59 -0.05
CA GLY A 132 1.15 -11.70 -1.39
C GLY A 132 -0.06 -10.78 -1.61
N ASN A 133 -0.67 -10.26 -0.56
CA ASN A 133 -1.86 -9.41 -0.64
C ASN A 133 -1.57 -7.90 -0.44
N ILE A 134 -0.30 -7.53 -0.29
CA ILE A 134 0.12 -6.13 -0.10
C ILE A 134 -0.37 -5.24 -1.25
N SER A 135 -0.22 -5.68 -2.50
CA SER A 135 -0.57 -4.90 -3.69
C SER A 135 -2.04 -4.49 -3.75
N ALA A 136 -2.94 -5.29 -3.17
CA ALA A 136 -4.36 -4.98 -3.13
C ALA A 136 -4.66 -3.76 -2.24
N TYR A 137 -3.88 -3.57 -1.17
CA TYR A 137 -4.10 -2.57 -0.13
C TYR A 137 -3.12 -1.39 -0.20
N ASP A 138 -1.99 -1.50 -0.92
CA ASP A 138 -1.10 -0.36 -1.13
C ASP A 138 -1.70 0.61 -2.14
N VAL A 139 -2.41 1.59 -1.61
CA VAL A 139 -3.12 2.56 -2.42
C VAL A 139 -2.19 3.63 -2.93
N MET A 140 -2.16 3.79 -4.26
CA MET A 140 -1.49 4.90 -4.92
C MET A 140 -2.47 5.71 -5.75
N THR A 141 -2.26 7.02 -5.80
CA THR A 141 -3.06 7.94 -6.63
C THR A 141 -2.19 8.78 -7.55
N ALA A 142 -2.73 9.14 -8.70
CA ALA A 142 -2.10 10.05 -9.67
C ALA A 142 -3.15 10.95 -10.32
N THR A 143 -2.76 12.16 -10.72
CA THR A 143 -3.53 12.97 -11.67
C THR A 143 -2.92 12.77 -13.05
N SER A 144 -3.77 12.65 -14.09
CA SER A 144 -3.29 12.54 -15.45
C SER A 144 -2.69 13.85 -15.96
N GLU A 145 -1.62 13.74 -16.73
CA GLU A 145 -1.04 14.82 -17.50
C GLU A 145 -0.94 14.39 -18.97
N LEU A 146 -1.13 15.31 -19.91
CA LEU A 146 -0.85 15.02 -21.31
C LEU A 146 0.64 15.28 -21.58
N LYS A 147 1.38 14.23 -21.95
CA LYS A 147 2.81 14.31 -22.33
C LYS A 147 3.03 13.65 -23.68
N GLU A 148 3.58 14.39 -24.61
CA GLU A 148 3.89 13.88 -25.96
C GLU A 148 2.70 13.20 -26.65
N GLY A 149 1.48 13.72 -26.45
CA GLY A 149 0.25 13.18 -27.05
C GLY A 149 -0.33 11.94 -26.37
N ALA A 150 0.24 11.48 -25.24
CA ALA A 150 -0.27 10.37 -24.45
C ALA A 150 -0.59 10.79 -23.02
N LEU A 151 -1.52 10.07 -22.37
CA LEU A 151 -1.77 10.23 -20.95
C LEU A 151 -0.55 9.77 -20.15
N SER A 152 -0.25 10.50 -19.07
CA SER A 152 0.87 10.19 -18.16
C SER A 152 0.37 10.26 -16.72
N PHE A 153 0.64 9.22 -15.92
CA PHE A 153 0.23 9.10 -14.52
C PHE A 153 1.46 8.91 -13.63
N ALA A 154 1.75 9.90 -12.79
CA ALA A 154 2.80 9.83 -11.77
C ALA A 154 2.19 9.40 -10.43
N PHE A 155 2.15 8.10 -10.18
CA PHE A 155 1.56 7.55 -8.97
C PHE A 155 2.38 7.85 -7.71
N LYS A 156 1.68 8.21 -6.62
CA LYS A 156 2.25 8.43 -5.29
C LYS A 156 1.54 7.54 -4.30
N HIS A 157 2.30 6.88 -3.42
CA HIS A 157 1.74 6.12 -2.32
C HIS A 157 0.91 7.01 -1.39
N ASN A 158 -0.17 6.46 -0.83
CA ASN A 158 -0.96 7.07 0.23
C ASN A 158 -0.93 6.24 1.51
N CYS A 159 -0.26 5.09 1.46
CA CYS A 159 -0.15 4.12 2.54
C CYS A 159 1.30 3.86 2.90
N ALA A 160 1.51 3.23 4.04
CA ALA A 160 2.78 2.68 4.49
C ALA A 160 2.65 1.19 4.77
N ILE A 161 3.78 0.49 4.79
CA ILE A 161 3.88 -0.93 5.10
C ILE A 161 4.44 -1.11 6.50
N LEU A 162 3.74 -1.85 7.35
CA LEU A 162 4.25 -2.33 8.62
C LEU A 162 4.71 -3.78 8.45
N ARG A 163 6.01 -4.05 8.65
CA ARG A 163 6.57 -5.39 8.75
C ARG A 163 6.51 -5.81 10.21
N LEU A 164 5.64 -6.74 10.56
CA LEU A 164 5.43 -7.16 11.92
C LEU A 164 6.29 -8.40 12.22
N LYS A 165 7.11 -8.33 13.26
CA LYS A 165 7.68 -9.50 13.90
C LYS A 165 6.74 -9.89 15.03
N CYS A 166 5.95 -10.95 14.83
CA CYS A 166 4.97 -11.43 15.78
C CYS A 166 5.56 -12.55 16.62
N VAL A 167 5.60 -12.39 17.94
CA VAL A 167 6.15 -13.38 18.88
C VAL A 167 5.03 -13.92 19.75
N ASN A 168 4.70 -15.19 19.56
CA ASN A 168 3.69 -15.89 20.35
C ASN A 168 4.33 -16.59 21.54
N HIS A 169 4.07 -16.09 22.75
CA HIS A 169 4.51 -16.69 24.02
C HIS A 169 3.43 -17.57 24.66
N THR A 170 2.30 -17.78 23.97
CA THR A 170 1.20 -18.61 24.48
C THR A 170 1.30 -20.05 23.98
N ILE A 171 0.64 -20.96 24.66
CA ILE A 171 0.50 -22.36 24.25
C ILE A 171 -0.60 -22.58 23.19
N LYS A 172 -1.23 -21.48 22.71
CA LYS A 172 -2.33 -21.53 21.73
C LYS A 172 -1.90 -20.85 20.42
N PRO A 173 -2.45 -21.26 19.28
CA PRO A 173 -2.30 -20.49 18.05
C PRO A 173 -2.91 -19.09 18.19
N VAL A 174 -2.30 -18.10 17.53
CA VAL A 174 -2.78 -16.72 17.49
C VAL A 174 -3.20 -16.40 16.07
N SER A 175 -4.47 -16.03 15.89
CA SER A 175 -5.10 -15.80 14.58
C SER A 175 -5.42 -14.34 14.30
N LYS A 176 -5.00 -13.42 15.16
CA LYS A 176 -5.38 -12.02 15.05
C LYS A 176 -4.22 -11.08 15.37
N VAL A 177 -4.19 -9.94 14.67
CA VAL A 177 -3.34 -8.79 15.01
C VAL A 177 -4.24 -7.62 15.38
N LYS A 178 -3.91 -6.92 16.46
CA LYS A 178 -4.56 -5.67 16.87
C LYS A 178 -3.52 -4.58 17.03
N LEU A 179 -3.65 -3.53 16.25
CA LEU A 179 -2.79 -2.35 16.29
C LEU A 179 -3.57 -1.17 16.86
N TYR A 180 -2.94 -0.43 17.74
CA TYR A 180 -3.49 0.78 18.34
C TYR A 180 -2.60 1.96 17.99
N PHE A 181 -3.15 2.94 17.29
CA PHE A 181 -2.44 4.13 16.83
C PHE A 181 -2.80 5.29 17.75
N TRP A 182 -1.99 5.45 18.79
CA TRP A 182 -2.20 6.44 19.84
C TRP A 182 -1.84 7.84 19.36
N LYS A 183 -2.74 8.82 19.56
CA LYS A 183 -2.56 10.21 19.11
C LYS A 183 -2.38 10.36 17.59
N ALA A 184 -2.84 9.40 16.82
CA ALA A 184 -2.76 9.43 15.37
C ALA A 184 -3.91 10.22 14.75
N GLN A 185 -3.62 10.88 13.64
CA GLN A 185 -4.60 11.46 12.72
C GLN A 185 -4.39 10.83 11.35
N VAL A 186 -5.43 10.17 10.84
CA VAL A 186 -5.41 9.59 9.50
C VAL A 186 -5.43 10.71 8.45
N SER A 187 -4.71 10.51 7.35
CA SER A 187 -4.70 11.46 6.23
C SER A 187 -6.11 11.73 5.71
N GLU A 188 -6.42 13.01 5.45
CA GLU A 188 -7.71 13.48 4.93
C GLU A 188 -8.05 12.98 3.52
N LYS A 189 -7.08 12.34 2.84
CA LYS A 189 -7.30 11.67 1.56
C LYS A 189 -8.23 10.47 1.68
N PHE A 190 -8.37 9.90 2.88
CA PHE A 190 -9.24 8.76 3.13
C PHE A 190 -10.59 9.21 3.69
N ALA A 191 -11.68 8.65 3.13
CA ALA A 191 -13.03 8.78 3.67
C ALA A 191 -13.34 7.60 4.61
N GLY A 192 -13.10 6.36 4.17
CA GLY A 192 -13.23 5.14 4.94
C GLY A 192 -11.93 4.36 4.99
N THR A 193 -11.57 3.79 6.15
CA THR A 193 -10.31 3.05 6.33
C THR A 193 -10.48 1.71 7.06
N GLY A 194 -11.66 1.41 7.58
CA GLY A 194 -11.84 0.25 8.46
C GLY A 194 -11.13 0.39 9.83
N LEU A 195 -10.42 1.51 10.08
CA LEU A 195 -9.89 1.83 11.40
C LEU A 195 -11.01 2.34 12.31
N VAL A 196 -11.07 1.79 13.52
CA VAL A 196 -12.08 2.19 14.51
C VAL A 196 -11.49 3.29 15.38
N LYS A 197 -12.09 4.50 15.30
CA LYS A 197 -11.75 5.61 16.19
C LYS A 197 -12.38 5.38 17.56
N ASN A 198 -11.60 5.44 18.64
CA ASN A 198 -12.15 5.42 19.97
C ASN A 198 -12.86 6.76 20.26
N PRO A 199 -14.12 6.76 20.70
CA PRO A 199 -14.86 8.01 20.97
C PRO A 199 -14.40 8.74 22.23
N LYS A 200 -13.70 8.06 23.14
CA LYS A 200 -13.27 8.60 24.45
C LYS A 200 -11.77 8.90 24.50
N GLU A 201 -10.99 8.22 23.69
CA GLU A 201 -9.53 8.26 23.74
C GLU A 201 -8.94 8.63 22.37
N PRO A 202 -7.82 9.33 22.31
CA PRO A 202 -7.24 9.82 21.06
C PRO A 202 -6.49 8.71 20.30
N TYR A 203 -7.12 7.58 20.01
CA TYR A 203 -6.52 6.54 19.20
C TYR A 203 -7.47 5.95 18.15
N TYR A 204 -6.86 5.36 17.14
CA TYR A 204 -7.50 4.45 16.21
C TYR A 204 -7.04 3.02 16.49
N SER A 205 -7.91 2.06 16.26
CA SER A 205 -7.54 0.65 16.29
C SER A 205 -7.77 -0.03 14.95
N LEU A 206 -6.91 -0.97 14.61
CA LEU A 206 -7.02 -1.83 13.44
C LEU A 206 -6.92 -3.27 13.91
N SER A 207 -7.92 -4.09 13.59
CA SER A 207 -7.93 -5.51 13.88
C SER A 207 -7.93 -6.29 12.58
N ILE A 208 -7.02 -7.25 12.45
CA ILE A 208 -6.80 -8.04 11.24
C ILE A 208 -6.88 -9.51 11.61
N ASP A 209 -7.70 -10.27 10.92
CA ASP A 209 -7.75 -11.73 11.03
C ASP A 209 -6.68 -12.33 10.11
N LEU A 210 -5.77 -13.12 10.68
CA LEU A 210 -4.68 -13.73 9.92
C LEU A 210 -5.18 -14.95 9.13
N LYS A 211 -4.88 -15.00 7.84
CA LYS A 211 -5.18 -16.14 6.98
C LYS A 211 -4.53 -17.41 7.49
N THR A 212 -3.27 -17.29 7.90
CA THR A 212 -2.51 -18.38 8.51
C THR A 212 -2.26 -18.02 9.97
N PRO A 213 -2.94 -18.64 10.93
CA PRO A 213 -2.66 -18.43 12.34
C PRO A 213 -1.20 -18.73 12.66
N SER A 214 -0.63 -17.99 13.63
CA SER A 214 0.66 -18.34 14.19
C SER A 214 0.56 -19.68 14.92
N GLU A 215 1.59 -20.49 14.83
CA GLU A 215 1.66 -21.69 15.64
C GLU A 215 1.74 -21.36 17.15
N LYS A 216 1.38 -22.33 17.98
CA LYS A 216 1.54 -22.21 19.43
C LYS A 216 3.00 -21.94 19.79
N GLY A 217 3.20 -21.01 20.69
CA GLY A 217 4.49 -20.69 21.26
C GLY A 217 4.88 -21.64 22.39
N SER A 218 5.85 -21.22 23.19
CA SER A 218 6.29 -21.91 24.40
C SER A 218 5.89 -21.10 25.63
N SER A 219 5.47 -21.77 26.69
CA SER A 219 5.26 -21.16 28.01
C SER A 219 6.55 -20.77 28.71
N VAL A 220 7.69 -21.09 28.11
CA VAL A 220 9.01 -20.74 28.69
C VAL A 220 9.35 -19.32 28.28
N LYS A 221 9.62 -18.45 29.26
CA LYS A 221 10.01 -17.03 29.03
C LYS A 221 11.19 -16.98 28.05
N GLY A 222 11.04 -16.18 26.98
CA GLY A 222 12.06 -16.01 25.95
C GLY A 222 12.05 -17.04 24.81
N GLN A 223 11.16 -18.04 24.85
CA GLN A 223 10.99 -19.04 23.78
C GLN A 223 9.66 -18.86 23.06
N GLY A 224 9.42 -17.68 22.50
CA GLY A 224 8.23 -17.43 21.69
C GLY A 224 8.36 -18.00 20.27
N TYR A 225 7.24 -18.45 19.68
CA TYR A 225 7.22 -18.76 18.25
C TYR A 225 7.13 -17.47 17.44
N VAL A 226 8.07 -17.29 16.53
CA VAL A 226 8.18 -16.07 15.71
C VAL A 226 7.54 -16.28 14.35
N THR A 227 6.65 -15.37 13.96
CA THR A 227 6.12 -15.28 12.60
C THR A 227 6.26 -13.84 12.08
N TYR A 228 6.32 -13.68 10.76
CA TYR A 228 6.35 -12.37 10.13
C TYR A 228 5.03 -12.12 9.44
N ARG A 229 4.51 -10.89 9.57
CA ARG A 229 3.27 -10.45 8.96
C ARG A 229 3.45 -9.07 8.36
N TYR A 230 2.60 -8.75 7.40
CA TYR A 230 2.66 -7.49 6.67
C TYR A 230 1.31 -6.82 6.72
N VAL A 231 1.29 -5.56 7.09
CA VAL A 231 0.06 -4.78 7.23
C VAL A 231 0.24 -3.45 6.53
N ILE A 232 -0.70 -3.12 5.66
CA ILE A 232 -0.78 -1.80 5.06
C ILE A 232 -1.66 -0.91 5.94
N VAL A 233 -1.22 0.32 6.14
CA VAL A 233 -1.95 1.34 6.90
C VAL A 233 -1.93 2.65 6.13
N PRO A 234 -2.96 3.52 6.29
CA PRO A 234 -2.92 4.85 5.70
C PRO A 234 -1.79 5.67 6.30
N ALA A 235 -1.31 6.66 5.57
CA ALA A 235 -0.41 7.66 6.14
C ALA A 235 -1.10 8.36 7.32
N MET A 236 -0.35 8.55 8.41
CA MET A 236 -0.85 9.13 9.66
C MET A 236 0.11 10.18 10.20
N SER A 237 -0.43 11.20 10.82
CA SER A 237 0.32 12.24 11.51
C SER A 237 -0.05 12.31 13.00
N TYR A 238 0.68 13.10 13.75
CA TYR A 238 0.42 13.35 15.16
C TYR A 238 -0.85 14.19 15.34
N LEU A 239 -1.75 13.74 16.20
CA LEU A 239 -2.86 14.51 16.69
C LEU A 239 -2.50 15.07 18.09
N GLN A 240 -2.46 16.39 18.24
CA GLN A 240 -2.22 17.02 19.55
C GLN A 240 -3.38 16.67 20.50
N PRO A 241 -3.18 15.89 21.58
CA PRO A 241 -4.28 15.50 22.45
C PRO A 241 -4.65 16.62 23.43
N ALA A 242 -5.90 16.73 23.73
CA ALA A 242 -6.33 17.21 25.03
C ALA A 242 -5.83 16.19 26.08
N SER A 243 -5.15 16.67 27.13
CA SER A 243 -4.49 15.86 28.15
C SER A 243 -5.27 14.60 28.60
N GLY A 244 -4.71 13.41 28.41
CA GLY A 244 -5.26 12.13 28.89
C GLY A 244 -4.14 11.15 29.22
N LYS A 245 -4.39 10.25 30.18
CA LYS A 245 -3.51 9.14 30.54
C LYS A 245 -3.57 8.05 29.47
N GLU A 246 -2.40 7.55 29.04
CA GLU A 246 -2.29 6.38 28.21
C GLU A 246 -2.87 5.15 28.91
N ILE A 247 -3.86 4.52 28.30
CA ILE A 247 -4.43 3.27 28.80
C ILE A 247 -4.37 2.28 27.64
N MET A 248 -3.38 1.36 27.69
CA MET A 248 -3.41 0.18 26.83
C MET A 248 -4.63 -0.66 27.20
N PRO A 249 -5.47 -1.06 26.23
CA PRO A 249 -6.48 -2.05 26.49
C PRO A 249 -5.83 -3.31 27.04
N LYS A 250 -6.13 -3.66 28.28
CA LYS A 250 -5.81 -4.98 28.82
C LYS A 250 -6.74 -5.96 28.12
N ASP A 251 -6.18 -7.05 27.65
CA ASP A 251 -6.85 -8.25 27.15
C ASP A 251 -6.62 -8.51 25.66
N ASN A 252 -5.93 -9.59 25.44
CA ASN A 252 -6.33 -10.70 24.56
C ASN A 252 -5.14 -11.62 24.35
N LEU A 253 -5.16 -12.75 25.06
CA LEU A 253 -4.20 -13.86 24.88
C LEU A 253 -4.28 -14.50 23.48
N ASP A 254 -5.26 -14.07 22.65
CA ASP A 254 -5.55 -14.60 21.32
C ASP A 254 -5.20 -13.63 20.18
N ALA A 255 -4.57 -12.51 20.48
CA ALA A 255 -4.13 -11.55 19.47
C ALA A 255 -2.70 -11.05 19.73
N PHE A 256 -1.96 -10.79 18.65
CA PHE A 256 -0.75 -9.97 18.71
C PHE A 256 -1.13 -8.51 18.90
N LEU A 257 -0.62 -7.90 19.96
CA LEU A 257 -0.95 -6.54 20.34
C LEU A 257 0.24 -5.62 20.10
N LYS A 258 0.00 -4.44 19.60
CA LYS A 258 0.98 -3.35 19.55
C LYS A 258 0.31 -2.00 19.65
N GLN A 259 0.80 -1.18 20.56
CA GLN A 259 0.53 0.25 20.56
C GLN A 259 1.64 0.96 19.78
N ILE A 260 1.24 1.79 18.83
CA ILE A 260 2.13 2.70 18.09
C ILE A 260 1.81 4.09 18.60
N ASP A 261 2.74 4.69 19.31
CA ASP A 261 2.61 6.04 19.86
C ASP A 261 3.20 7.07 18.90
N PHE A 262 2.45 8.13 18.66
CA PHE A 262 2.86 9.26 17.84
C PHE A 262 3.30 10.41 18.77
N SER A 263 4.53 10.83 18.62
CA SER A 263 5.02 12.09 19.23
C SER A 263 4.97 13.21 18.20
N GLU A 264 5.18 14.45 18.64
CA GLU A 264 5.10 15.65 17.78
C GLU A 264 5.99 15.60 16.53
N SER A 265 7.04 14.79 16.55
CA SER A 265 7.96 14.61 15.41
C SER A 265 7.79 13.30 14.68
N LYS A 266 6.89 12.41 15.10
CA LYS A 266 6.69 11.08 14.49
C LYS A 266 5.42 11.06 13.64
N CYS A 267 5.51 10.38 12.52
CA CYS A 267 4.39 10.12 11.62
C CYS A 267 4.62 8.77 10.92
N ILE A 268 3.56 8.21 10.38
CA ILE A 268 3.64 7.11 9.41
C ILE A 268 3.53 7.76 8.03
N GLU A 269 4.66 7.84 7.33
CA GLU A 269 4.75 8.48 6.02
C GLU A 269 4.35 7.50 4.92
N ALA A 270 3.63 8.01 3.92
CA ALA A 270 3.30 7.24 2.73
C ALA A 270 4.56 6.78 1.98
N GLY A 271 4.54 5.54 1.47
CA GLY A 271 5.65 4.94 0.74
C GLY A 271 6.81 4.47 1.62
N LYS A 272 6.67 4.51 2.94
CA LYS A 272 7.69 4.03 3.88
C LYS A 272 7.34 2.66 4.45
N VAL A 273 8.38 1.97 4.95
CA VAL A 273 8.28 0.69 5.63
C VAL A 273 8.76 0.84 7.06
N TYR A 274 8.00 0.26 7.97
CA TYR A 274 8.30 0.31 9.41
C TYR A 274 8.35 -1.10 9.97
N ASP A 275 9.40 -1.40 10.74
CA ASP A 275 9.53 -2.64 11.47
C ASP A 275 8.88 -2.51 12.85
N VAL A 276 7.97 -3.43 13.17
CA VAL A 276 7.16 -3.38 14.38
C VAL A 276 7.20 -4.73 15.09
N LEU A 277 7.58 -4.74 16.35
CA LEU A 277 7.50 -5.92 17.21
C LEU A 277 6.09 -6.01 17.83
N CYS A 278 5.44 -7.14 17.62
CA CYS A 278 4.13 -7.46 18.22
C CYS A 278 4.27 -8.73 19.04
N GLU A 279 3.76 -8.72 20.27
CA GLU A 279 3.87 -9.84 21.20
C GLU A 279 2.50 -10.25 21.71
N CYS A 280 2.35 -11.52 22.04
CA CYS A 280 1.14 -12.09 22.62
C CYS A 280 1.51 -12.98 23.82
N GLY A 281 0.76 -12.86 24.91
CA GLY A 281 0.94 -13.69 26.11
C GLY A 281 2.02 -13.22 27.07
N ILE A 282 2.49 -12.00 26.96
CA ILE A 282 3.29 -11.35 28.01
C ILE A 282 2.31 -10.74 29.02
N GLU A 283 2.37 -11.19 30.27
CA GLU A 283 1.62 -10.52 31.34
C GLU A 283 2.16 -9.10 31.53
N ALA A 284 1.24 -8.11 31.53
CA ALA A 284 1.56 -6.74 31.89
C ALA A 284 1.94 -6.67 33.37
N GLY A 285 3.21 -6.84 33.68
CA GLY A 285 3.71 -6.85 35.07
C GLY A 285 5.21 -6.91 35.20
N ASP A 286 5.90 -7.31 34.17
CA ASP A 286 7.36 -7.28 34.10
C ASP A 286 7.78 -6.10 33.19
N ASP A 287 8.19 -5.03 33.78
CA ASP A 287 8.82 -3.76 33.37
C ASP A 287 9.37 -3.64 31.93
N GLY A 288 8.62 -4.09 30.97
CA GLY A 288 8.95 -4.02 29.55
C GLY A 288 7.98 -3.14 28.77
N ALA A 289 7.91 -1.85 29.09
CA ALA A 289 7.55 -0.87 28.08
C ALA A 289 8.61 -0.94 26.98
N ILE A 290 8.42 -1.82 25.98
CA ILE A 290 9.29 -1.89 24.82
C ILE A 290 8.93 -0.71 23.94
N TRP A 291 9.60 0.40 24.18
CA TRP A 291 9.64 1.54 23.28
C TRP A 291 10.62 1.17 22.16
N GLY A 292 10.13 0.97 20.96
CA GLY A 292 10.98 0.92 19.79
C GLY A 292 11.50 2.32 19.49
N ASP A 293 12.82 2.48 19.46
CA ASP A 293 13.53 3.64 18.94
C ASP A 293 13.33 3.82 17.44
#